data_a1b5da81b413450c397b1431febbcea8
#
_entry.id   a1b5da81b413450c397b1431febbcea8
#
_cell.length_a   1.000
_cell.length_b   1.000
_cell.length_c   1.000
_cell.angle_alpha   90.00
_cell.angle_beta   90.00
_cell.angle_gamma   90.00
#
_symmetry.space_group_name_H-M   'P 1'
#
loop_
_entity.id
_entity.type
_entity.pdbx_description
1 polymer ?
#
loop_
_entity_poly.entity_id
_entity_poly.type
_entity_poly.pdbx_seq_one_letter_code
_entity_poly.pdbx_strand_id
1 'polypeptide(L)'
;MKHLKPREAAQFLHDNPSAVFVDCRSEMEYYFVGHPVGAHHVAWNDGPDWEINPHFVGQVKKVASMNRPVVLICRSGHRSLDAGVALEKAGFADVYNVLDGFEGPLDDTHHRGTVSGWRKEGLPWEQL
;
A
#
# COMPACT_ATOMS: atom_id res chain seq x y z
N MET A 1 -13.51 -1.81 -5.57
CA MET A 1 -12.27 -2.03 -4.79
C MET A 1 -12.56 -2.98 -3.64
N LYS A 2 -11.71 -3.95 -3.45
CA LYS A 2 -11.83 -4.91 -2.34
C LYS A 2 -10.84 -4.55 -1.22
N HIS A 3 -11.18 -4.94 0.00
CA HIS A 3 -10.36 -4.65 1.17
C HIS A 3 -9.90 -5.96 1.80
N LEU A 4 -8.61 -6.08 2.04
CA LEU A 4 -8.00 -7.27 2.61
C LEU A 4 -7.29 -6.90 3.92
N LYS A 5 -7.45 -7.73 4.93
CA LYS A 5 -6.61 -7.64 6.13
C LYS A 5 -5.17 -7.98 5.75
N PRO A 6 -4.17 -7.55 6.54
CA PRO A 6 -2.76 -7.80 6.17
C PRO A 6 -2.44 -9.26 5.85
N ARG A 7 -2.89 -10.21 6.66
CA ARG A 7 -2.64 -11.64 6.41
C ARG A 7 -3.35 -12.13 5.16
N GLU A 8 -4.57 -11.64 4.90
CA GLU A 8 -5.30 -11.96 3.69
C GLU A 8 -4.59 -11.42 2.46
N ALA A 9 -4.05 -10.20 2.55
CA ALA A 9 -3.30 -9.59 1.46
C ALA A 9 -2.01 -10.38 1.17
N ALA A 10 -1.28 -10.79 2.20
CA ALA A 10 -0.08 -11.60 2.04
C ALA A 10 -0.40 -12.92 1.35
N GLN A 11 -1.48 -13.58 1.75
CA GLN A 11 -1.93 -14.83 1.15
C GLN A 11 -2.35 -14.63 -0.31
N PHE A 12 -3.10 -13.55 -0.58
CA PHE A 12 -3.51 -13.21 -1.93
C PHE A 12 -2.31 -13.01 -2.87
N LEU A 13 -1.30 -12.27 -2.40
CA LEU A 13 -0.07 -12.05 -3.17
C LEU A 13 0.69 -13.34 -3.42
N HIS A 14 0.72 -14.25 -2.44
CA HIS A 14 1.34 -15.55 -2.59
C HIS A 14 0.61 -16.41 -3.63
N ASP A 15 -0.73 -16.41 -3.59
CA ASP A 15 -1.56 -17.24 -4.46
C ASP A 15 -1.72 -16.66 -5.87
N ASN A 16 -1.42 -15.38 -6.06
CA ASN A 16 -1.60 -14.67 -7.33
C ASN A 16 -0.28 -14.00 -7.76
N PRO A 17 0.64 -14.75 -8.38
CA PRO A 17 1.95 -14.21 -8.78
C PRO A 17 1.89 -13.03 -9.75
N SER A 18 0.77 -12.87 -10.48
CA SER A 18 0.57 -11.73 -11.38
C SER A 18 0.17 -10.44 -10.64
N ALA A 19 -0.22 -10.53 -9.38
CA ALA A 19 -0.58 -9.36 -8.59
C ALA A 19 0.65 -8.49 -8.32
N VAL A 20 0.46 -7.18 -8.37
CA VAL A 20 1.51 -6.19 -8.13
C VAL A 20 1.23 -5.51 -6.79
N PHE A 21 2.22 -5.52 -5.91
CA PHE A 21 2.14 -4.91 -4.59
C PHE A 21 2.74 -3.50 -4.65
N VAL A 22 1.96 -2.49 -4.27
CA VAL A 22 2.37 -1.09 -4.35
C VAL A 22 2.25 -0.42 -2.98
N ASP A 23 3.36 0.10 -2.47
CA ASP A 23 3.39 0.93 -1.28
C ASP A 23 3.27 2.39 -1.72
N CYS A 24 2.18 3.04 -1.32
CA CYS A 24 1.88 4.41 -1.76
C CYS A 24 2.21 5.47 -0.70
N ARG A 25 3.04 5.13 0.29
CA ARG A 25 3.50 6.08 1.30
C ARG A 25 4.60 6.99 0.75
N SER A 26 5.01 7.96 1.58
CA SER A 26 6.13 8.83 1.24
C SER A 26 7.45 8.06 1.14
N GLU A 27 8.43 8.68 0.46
CA GLU A 27 9.78 8.11 0.34
C GLU A 27 10.40 7.86 1.71
N MET A 28 10.28 8.81 2.65
CA MET A 28 10.81 8.69 4.00
C MET A 28 10.21 7.50 4.75
N GLU A 29 8.90 7.31 4.64
CA GLU A 29 8.25 6.16 5.27
C GLU A 29 8.75 4.85 4.66
N TYR A 30 8.80 4.77 3.34
CA TYR A 30 9.21 3.56 2.63
C TYR A 30 10.63 3.13 3.03
N TYR A 31 11.57 4.06 3.03
CA TYR A 31 12.97 3.73 3.30
C TYR A 31 13.32 3.65 4.78
N PHE A 32 12.86 4.59 5.61
CA PHE A 32 13.31 4.69 7.00
C PHE A 32 12.41 3.98 8.01
N VAL A 33 11.11 4.03 7.83
CA VAL A 33 10.20 3.25 8.69
C VAL A 33 10.26 1.78 8.32
N GLY A 34 10.42 1.50 7.04
CA GLY A 34 10.44 0.16 6.48
C GLY A 34 9.28 -0.04 5.51
N HIS A 35 9.35 -1.12 4.76
CA HIS A 35 8.34 -1.44 3.75
C HIS A 35 8.15 -2.95 3.63
N PRO A 36 7.01 -3.41 3.10
CA PRO A 36 6.80 -4.84 2.86
C PRO A 36 7.78 -5.35 1.81
N VAL A 37 8.28 -6.56 2.00
CA VAL A 37 9.10 -7.23 0.99
C VAL A 37 8.27 -7.41 -0.28
N GLY A 38 8.84 -7.06 -1.43
CA GLY A 38 8.19 -7.22 -2.73
C GLY A 38 7.29 -6.07 -3.14
N ALA A 39 7.14 -5.03 -2.33
CA ALA A 39 6.35 -3.86 -2.69
C ALA A 39 7.14 -2.89 -3.57
N HIS A 40 6.50 -2.45 -4.66
CA HIS A 40 7.01 -1.32 -5.44
C HIS A 40 6.63 -0.03 -4.74
N HIS A 41 7.52 0.96 -4.75
CA HIS A 41 7.21 2.27 -4.18
C HIS A 41 6.69 3.23 -5.25
N VAL A 42 5.44 3.64 -5.11
CA VAL A 42 4.83 4.71 -5.92
C VAL A 42 4.03 5.59 -4.97
N ALA A 43 4.59 6.75 -4.62
CA ALA A 43 3.96 7.63 -3.64
C ALA A 43 2.64 8.23 -4.15
N TRP A 44 1.59 8.15 -3.34
CA TRP A 44 0.35 8.88 -3.58
C TRP A 44 0.54 10.38 -3.34
N ASN A 45 1.20 10.71 -2.23
CA ASN A 45 1.68 12.06 -1.93
C ASN A 45 2.99 11.97 -1.17
N ASP A 46 3.78 13.05 -1.20
CA ASP A 46 5.08 13.09 -0.57
C ASP A 46 5.42 14.51 -0.12
N GLY A 47 6.36 14.62 0.83
CA GLY A 47 6.84 15.93 1.26
C GLY A 47 7.63 16.67 0.17
N PRO A 48 7.87 18.00 0.37
CA PRO A 48 7.53 18.76 1.58
C PRO A 48 6.09 19.25 1.69
N ASP A 49 5.36 19.36 0.60
CA ASP A 49 4.03 19.98 0.58
C ASP A 49 2.86 19.00 0.67
N TRP A 50 3.14 17.72 0.54
CA TRP A 50 2.13 16.63 0.61
C TRP A 50 1.02 16.73 -0.44
N GLU A 51 1.27 17.41 -1.54
CA GLU A 51 0.36 17.42 -2.66
C GLU A 51 0.23 16.04 -3.29
N ILE A 52 -0.97 15.74 -3.80
CA ILE A 52 -1.21 14.46 -4.48
C ILE A 52 -0.33 14.41 -5.73
N ASN A 53 0.35 13.28 -5.90
CA ASN A 53 1.22 13.03 -7.04
C ASN A 53 0.39 12.93 -8.33
N PRO A 54 0.48 13.91 -9.25
CA PRO A 54 -0.32 13.89 -10.48
C PRO A 54 0.11 12.78 -11.44
N HIS A 55 1.26 12.16 -11.20
CA HIS A 55 1.82 11.09 -12.02
C HIS A 55 1.58 9.70 -11.43
N PHE A 56 0.83 9.59 -10.34
CA PHE A 56 0.63 8.32 -9.62
C PHE A 56 0.12 7.22 -10.54
N VAL A 57 -0.96 7.46 -11.24
CA VAL A 57 -1.55 6.46 -12.15
C VAL A 57 -0.56 6.04 -13.23
N GLY A 58 0.11 6.99 -13.86
CA GLY A 58 1.11 6.72 -14.89
C GLY A 58 2.29 5.92 -14.36
N GLN A 59 2.72 6.19 -13.13
CA GLN A 59 3.81 5.45 -12.49
C GLN A 59 3.39 4.02 -12.15
N VAL A 60 2.16 3.81 -11.69
CA VAL A 60 1.64 2.46 -11.46
C VAL A 60 1.55 1.69 -12.77
N LYS A 61 1.14 2.33 -13.86
CA LYS A 61 1.09 1.69 -15.19
C LYS A 61 2.45 1.18 -15.67
N LYS A 62 3.54 1.73 -15.17
CA LYS A 62 4.90 1.26 -15.50
C LYS A 62 5.25 -0.07 -14.83
N VAL A 63 4.60 -0.41 -13.73
CA VAL A 63 4.87 -1.64 -12.97
C VAL A 63 3.74 -2.66 -13.07
N ALA A 64 2.55 -2.26 -13.51
CA ALA A 64 1.40 -3.15 -13.64
C ALA A 64 0.53 -2.75 -14.82
N SER A 65 0.19 -3.71 -15.67
CA SER A 65 -0.87 -3.51 -16.67
C SER A 65 -2.24 -3.46 -15.99
N MET A 66 -3.21 -2.81 -16.64
CA MET A 66 -4.53 -2.57 -16.04
C MET A 66 -5.35 -3.83 -15.79
N ASN A 67 -4.98 -4.95 -16.37
CA ASN A 67 -5.66 -6.25 -16.15
C ASN A 67 -5.01 -7.09 -15.07
N ARG A 68 -3.91 -6.63 -14.46
CA ARG A 68 -3.28 -7.32 -13.34
C ARG A 68 -3.86 -6.81 -12.03
N PRO A 69 -4.03 -7.68 -11.01
CA PRO A 69 -4.42 -7.23 -9.68
C PRO A 69 -3.37 -6.29 -9.09
N VAL A 70 -3.82 -5.19 -8.48
CA VAL A 70 -2.94 -4.25 -7.77
C VAL A 70 -3.37 -4.20 -6.32
N VAL A 71 -2.42 -4.48 -5.42
CA VAL A 71 -2.64 -4.43 -3.96
C VAL A 71 -1.91 -3.21 -3.43
N LEU A 72 -2.65 -2.28 -2.83
CA LEU A 72 -2.13 -1.01 -2.33
C LEU A 72 -2.02 -1.04 -0.81
N ILE A 73 -0.90 -0.53 -0.29
CA ILE A 73 -0.70 -0.37 1.14
C ILE A 73 -0.21 1.04 1.44
N CYS A 74 -0.69 1.61 2.55
CA CYS A 74 -0.16 2.84 3.09
C CYS A 74 0.10 2.67 4.59
N ARG A 75 0.14 3.75 5.38
CA ARG A 75 0.43 3.65 6.82
C ARG A 75 -0.69 2.97 7.59
N SER A 76 -1.95 3.40 7.37
CA SER A 76 -3.10 2.93 8.13
C SER A 76 -4.35 2.66 7.28
N GLY A 77 -4.23 2.73 5.94
CA GLY A 77 -5.31 2.36 5.02
C GLY A 77 -6.07 3.51 4.37
N HIS A 78 -5.75 4.78 4.68
CA HIS A 78 -6.50 5.94 4.15
C HIS A 78 -5.99 6.43 2.80
N ARG A 79 -4.70 6.67 2.67
CA ARG A 79 -4.09 7.10 1.39
C ARG A 79 -4.27 6.06 0.30
N SER A 80 -4.13 4.80 0.64
CA SER A 80 -4.30 3.69 -0.29
C SER A 80 -5.74 3.57 -0.78
N LEU A 81 -6.71 3.96 0.02
CA LEU A 81 -8.11 4.02 -0.40
C LEU A 81 -8.29 5.04 -1.53
N ASP A 82 -7.80 6.26 -1.34
CA ASP A 82 -7.87 7.32 -2.35
C ASP A 82 -7.09 6.95 -3.62
N ALA A 83 -5.90 6.37 -3.45
CA ALA A 83 -5.08 5.90 -4.55
C ALA A 83 -5.79 4.81 -5.36
N GLY A 84 -6.46 3.89 -4.66
CA GLY A 84 -7.23 2.82 -5.30
C GLY A 84 -8.40 3.34 -6.12
N VAL A 85 -9.11 4.35 -5.62
CA VAL A 85 -10.19 5.01 -6.36
C VAL A 85 -9.64 5.63 -7.66
N ALA A 86 -8.49 6.28 -7.60
CA ALA A 86 -7.85 6.85 -8.77
C ALA A 86 -7.48 5.79 -9.82
N LEU A 87 -6.96 4.65 -9.37
CA LEU A 87 -6.64 3.54 -10.27
C LEU A 87 -7.89 2.96 -10.93
N GLU A 88 -8.96 2.77 -10.18
CA GLU A 88 -10.22 2.27 -10.73
C GLU A 88 -10.79 3.21 -11.78
N LYS A 89 -10.77 4.52 -11.52
CA LYS A 89 -11.21 5.53 -12.48
C LYS A 89 -10.36 5.51 -13.76
N ALA A 90 -9.11 5.13 -13.66
CA ALA A 90 -8.20 5.03 -14.79
C ALA A 90 -8.35 3.73 -15.59
N GLY A 91 -9.17 2.78 -15.11
CA GLY A 91 -9.45 1.54 -15.81
C GLY A 91 -8.79 0.29 -15.26
N PHE A 92 -8.13 0.36 -14.10
CA PHE A 92 -7.63 -0.84 -13.43
C PHE A 92 -8.81 -1.68 -12.95
N ALA A 93 -8.84 -2.95 -13.38
CA ALA A 93 -10.01 -3.81 -13.19
C ALA A 93 -10.09 -4.45 -11.79
N ASP A 94 -8.95 -4.62 -11.11
CA ASP A 94 -8.86 -5.44 -9.90
C ASP A 94 -7.94 -4.77 -8.89
N VAL A 95 -8.51 -3.96 -8.00
CA VAL A 95 -7.77 -3.14 -7.04
C VAL A 95 -8.14 -3.53 -5.61
N TYR A 96 -7.12 -3.69 -4.78
CA TYR A 96 -7.25 -4.11 -3.39
C TYR A 96 -6.58 -3.10 -2.47
N ASN A 97 -7.20 -2.83 -1.33
CA ASN A 97 -6.64 -2.00 -0.28
C ASN A 97 -6.29 -2.87 0.93
N VAL A 98 -5.07 -2.75 1.45
CA VAL A 98 -4.69 -3.42 2.70
C VAL A 98 -5.23 -2.62 3.87
N LEU A 99 -6.21 -3.17 4.56
CA LEU A 99 -6.78 -2.58 5.77
C LEU A 99 -5.69 -2.44 6.83
N ASP A 100 -5.74 -1.33 7.58
CA ASP A 100 -4.78 -1.00 8.64
C ASP A 100 -3.35 -0.74 8.16
N GLY A 101 -3.05 -1.01 6.91
CA GLY A 101 -1.79 -0.65 6.29
C GLY A 101 -0.55 -1.29 6.91
N PHE A 102 0.57 -0.59 6.79
CA PHE A 102 1.88 -1.08 7.26
C PHE A 102 2.04 -0.96 8.77
N GLU A 103 1.66 0.19 9.34
CA GLU A 103 1.86 0.49 10.76
C GLU A 103 0.62 0.29 11.62
N GLY A 104 -0.56 0.26 11.02
CA GLY A 104 -1.81 0.12 11.73
C GLY A 104 -2.34 1.42 12.33
N PRO A 105 -3.51 1.34 13.01
CA PRO A 105 -4.10 2.49 13.69
C PRO A 105 -3.32 2.84 14.96
N LEU A 106 -3.61 4.04 15.48
CA LEU A 106 -3.12 4.44 16.80
C LEU A 106 -3.86 3.68 17.88
N ASP A 107 -3.12 3.25 18.92
CA ASP A 107 -3.74 2.72 20.13
C ASP A 107 -4.14 3.84 21.10
N ASP A 108 -4.61 3.47 22.29
CA ASP A 108 -5.07 4.44 23.30
C ASP A 108 -3.96 5.36 23.82
N THR A 109 -2.71 4.99 23.62
CA THR A 109 -1.54 5.81 24.01
C THR A 109 -0.89 6.51 22.81
N HIS A 110 -1.59 6.55 21.67
CA HIS A 110 -1.12 7.17 20.44
C HIS A 110 0.14 6.52 19.86
N HIS A 111 0.22 5.20 19.95
CA HIS A 111 1.28 4.42 19.30
C HIS A 111 0.70 3.56 18.19
N ARG A 112 1.47 3.41 17.11
CA ARG A 112 1.16 2.46 16.03
C ARG A 112 1.96 1.18 16.23
N GLY A 113 1.54 0.11 15.54
CA GLY A 113 2.26 -1.16 15.59
C GLY A 113 1.89 -2.05 16.78
N THR A 114 0.84 -1.71 17.51
CA THR A 114 0.39 -2.48 18.68
C THR A 114 -0.96 -3.14 18.49
N VAL A 115 -1.79 -2.63 17.58
CA VAL A 115 -3.16 -3.13 17.36
C VAL A 115 -3.21 -4.10 16.18
N SER A 116 -2.78 -3.64 15.02
CA SER A 116 -2.81 -4.39 13.77
C SER A 116 -1.84 -3.78 12.76
N GLY A 117 -1.85 -4.29 11.53
CA GLY A 117 -1.02 -3.81 10.45
C GLY A 117 -0.02 -4.86 9.99
N TRP A 118 0.54 -4.65 8.81
CA TRP A 118 1.48 -5.59 8.18
C TRP A 118 2.63 -5.97 9.10
N ARG A 119 3.27 -4.97 9.69
CA ARG A 119 4.43 -5.17 10.57
C ARG A 119 4.03 -5.86 11.88
N LYS A 120 2.93 -5.44 12.50
CA LYS A 120 2.42 -6.04 13.76
C LYS A 120 2.08 -7.52 13.57
N GLU A 121 1.55 -7.89 12.41
CA GLU A 121 1.20 -9.27 12.09
C GLU A 121 2.41 -10.15 11.80
N GLY A 122 3.62 -9.60 11.82
CA GLY A 122 4.83 -10.35 11.58
C GLY A 122 5.06 -10.75 10.12
N LEU A 123 4.42 -10.06 9.18
CA LEU A 123 4.57 -10.32 7.75
C LEU A 123 5.92 -9.77 7.25
N PRO A 124 6.48 -10.31 6.15
CA PRO A 124 7.82 -9.94 5.70
C PRO A 124 7.96 -8.44 5.39
N TRP A 125 8.92 -7.79 6.02
CA TRP A 125 9.24 -6.39 5.79
C TRP A 125 10.74 -6.15 5.97
N GLU A 126 11.22 -5.03 5.43
CA GLU A 126 12.63 -4.67 5.46
C GLU A 126 12.82 -3.17 5.54
N GLN A 127 14.03 -2.76 5.93
CA GLN A 127 14.48 -1.36 5.91
C GLN A 127 15.73 -1.25 5.05
N LEU A 128 16.10 -0.04 4.72
CA LEU A 128 17.40 0.20 4.10
C LEU A 128 18.53 0.11 5.12
#